data_60de4b4b959257c7d01f9a6d80d228fa
#
_entry.id   60de4b4b959257c7d01f9a6d80d228fa
#
_cell.length_a   1.000
_cell.length_b   1.000
_cell.length_c   1.000
_cell.angle_alpha   90.00
_cell.angle_beta   90.00
_cell.angle_gamma   90.00
#
_symmetry.space_group_name_H-M   'P 1'
#
loop_
_entity.id
_entity.type
_entity.pdbx_description
1 polymer ?
#
loop_
_entity_poly.entity_id
_entity_poly.type
_entity_poly.pdbx_seq_one_letter_code
_entity_poly.pdbx_strand_id
1 'polypeptide(L)'
;MTQNLILSAAIGYNFHQIEFFIKSLRKHYNEKICFIIGYKDKDLEYGLKKYNCDIIKTKINKKTIQFRRYEIFSNYIENKSFKNILLCDSRDIYFQGNPFK
;
A
#
# COMPACT_ATOMS: atom_id res chain seq x y z
N MET A 1 2.63 19.41 -8.45
CA MET A 1 1.88 18.56 -9.37
C MET A 1 1.13 17.48 -8.60
N THR A 2 -0.15 17.31 -8.87
CA THR A 2 -0.94 16.27 -8.20
C THR A 2 -0.84 14.96 -8.95
N GLN A 3 -0.81 13.87 -8.23
CA GLN A 3 -0.76 12.52 -8.77
C GLN A 3 -1.77 11.63 -8.08
N ASN A 4 -2.00 10.46 -8.62
CA ASN A 4 -2.85 9.46 -8.01
C ASN A 4 -2.12 8.76 -6.87
N LEU A 5 -2.88 8.20 -5.93
CA LEU A 5 -2.33 7.46 -4.79
C LEU A 5 -3.11 6.18 -4.57
N ILE A 6 -2.39 5.09 -4.38
CA ILE A 6 -2.98 3.82 -3.95
C ILE A 6 -2.49 3.54 -2.53
N LEU A 7 -3.43 3.25 -1.64
CA LEU A 7 -3.16 2.94 -0.24
C LEU A 7 -3.57 1.50 0.05
N SER A 8 -2.70 0.77 0.73
CA SER A 8 -2.99 -0.60 1.14
C SER A 8 -2.29 -0.92 2.45
N ALA A 9 -2.68 -2.02 3.07
CA ALA A 9 -2.08 -2.49 4.31
C ALA A 9 -1.73 -3.97 4.15
N ALA A 10 -0.57 -4.37 4.69
CA ALA A 10 -0.08 -5.74 4.58
C ALA A 10 0.46 -6.27 5.90
N ILE A 11 -0.20 -5.91 7.00
CA ILE A 11 0.21 -6.37 8.34
C ILE A 11 -0.10 -7.85 8.49
N GLY A 12 0.92 -8.61 8.90
CA GLY A 12 0.77 -10.05 9.09
C GLY A 12 0.96 -10.87 7.84
N TYR A 13 1.28 -10.24 6.72
CA TYR A 13 1.60 -10.95 5.47
C TYR A 13 3.09 -10.94 5.24
N ASN A 14 3.61 -11.96 4.52
CA ASN A 14 4.95 -11.89 3.98
C ASN A 14 4.89 -11.35 2.54
N PHE A 15 6.05 -10.98 1.98
CA PHE A 15 6.06 -10.39 0.64
C PHE A 15 5.51 -11.34 -0.42
N HIS A 16 5.77 -12.63 -0.29
CA HIS A 16 5.28 -13.61 -1.25
C HIS A 16 3.75 -13.56 -1.39
N GLN A 17 3.03 -13.32 -0.29
CA GLN A 17 1.57 -13.29 -0.29
C GLN A 17 1.00 -12.08 -1.04
N ILE A 18 1.76 -10.99 -1.16
CA ILE A 18 1.30 -9.76 -1.84
C ILE A 18 2.05 -9.50 -3.14
N GLU A 19 2.94 -10.40 -3.52
CA GLU A 19 3.80 -10.20 -4.68
C GLU A 19 3.00 -10.01 -5.97
N PHE A 20 1.97 -10.82 -6.18
CA PHE A 20 1.13 -10.66 -7.37
C PHE A 20 0.42 -9.31 -7.41
N PHE A 21 -0.05 -8.85 -6.27
CA PHE A 21 -0.67 -7.53 -6.17
C PHE A 21 0.29 -6.45 -6.67
N ILE A 22 1.49 -6.39 -6.10
CA ILE A 22 2.39 -5.28 -6.41
C ILE A 22 3.00 -5.41 -7.81
N LYS A 23 3.32 -6.62 -8.26
CA LYS A 23 3.84 -6.83 -9.60
C LYS A 23 2.83 -6.46 -10.67
N SER A 24 1.59 -6.93 -10.54
CA SER A 24 0.55 -6.61 -11.50
C SER A 24 0.23 -5.11 -11.50
N LEU A 25 0.21 -4.50 -10.33
CA LEU A 25 -0.05 -3.07 -10.23
C LEU A 25 1.05 -2.25 -10.91
N ARG A 26 2.31 -2.52 -10.59
CA ARG A 26 3.44 -1.74 -11.16
C ARG A 26 3.62 -1.95 -12.66
N LYS A 27 3.09 -3.02 -13.20
CA LYS A 27 3.08 -3.24 -14.64
C LYS A 27 2.23 -2.20 -15.37
N HIS A 28 1.20 -1.67 -14.70
CA HIS A 28 0.20 -0.79 -15.32
C HIS A 28 0.13 0.60 -14.65
N TYR A 29 0.84 0.82 -13.56
CA TYR A 29 0.68 2.02 -12.76
C TYR A 29 2.04 2.44 -12.19
N ASN A 30 2.48 3.66 -12.50
CA ASN A 30 3.80 4.13 -12.09
C ASN A 30 3.78 5.30 -11.12
N GLU A 31 2.62 5.60 -10.54
CA GLU A 31 2.49 6.70 -9.59
C GLU A 31 2.63 6.20 -8.15
N LYS A 32 2.14 6.98 -7.19
CA LYS A 32 2.38 6.76 -5.76
C LYS A 32 1.63 5.55 -5.22
N ILE A 33 2.34 4.70 -4.49
CA ILE A 33 1.77 3.59 -3.72
C ILE A 33 2.31 3.70 -2.30
N CYS A 34 1.43 3.57 -1.31
CA CYS A 34 1.82 3.57 0.10
C CYS A 34 1.23 2.36 0.80
N PHE A 35 2.07 1.66 1.58
CA PHE A 35 1.68 0.49 2.35
C PHE A 35 1.86 0.72 3.83
N ILE A 36 0.87 0.29 4.63
CA ILE A 36 1.04 0.15 6.07
C ILE A 36 1.56 -1.27 6.32
N ILE A 37 2.70 -1.39 6.99
CA ILE A 37 3.29 -2.68 7.34
C ILE A 37 3.61 -2.73 8.83
N GLY A 38 3.88 -3.93 9.34
CA GLY A 38 4.28 -4.11 10.72
C GLY A 38 5.67 -3.54 10.97
N TYR A 39 5.89 -3.06 12.18
CA TYR A 39 7.14 -2.42 12.58
C TYR A 39 8.38 -3.30 12.34
N LYS A 40 8.23 -4.63 12.45
CA LYS A 40 9.34 -5.57 12.31
C LYS A 40 9.36 -6.31 10.96
N ASP A 41 8.52 -5.95 10.03
CA ASP A 41 8.37 -6.67 8.74
C ASP A 41 9.43 -6.23 7.72
N LYS A 42 10.69 -6.55 7.99
CA LYS A 42 11.81 -6.10 7.16
C LYS A 42 11.81 -6.71 5.75
N ASP A 43 11.45 -7.97 5.63
CA ASP A 43 11.38 -8.63 4.32
C ASP A 43 10.30 -7.98 3.45
N LEU A 44 9.16 -7.66 4.04
CA LEU A 44 8.07 -6.98 3.37
C LEU A 44 8.49 -5.57 2.95
N GLU A 45 9.14 -4.84 3.84
CA GLU A 45 9.67 -3.52 3.54
C GLU A 45 10.64 -3.57 2.36
N TYR A 46 11.58 -4.50 2.40
CA TYR A 46 12.57 -4.67 1.34
C TYR A 46 11.91 -4.94 -0.01
N GLY A 47 10.98 -5.88 -0.04
CA GLY A 47 10.26 -6.22 -1.26
C GLY A 47 9.46 -5.07 -1.83
N LEU A 48 8.75 -4.33 -0.98
CA LEU A 48 7.94 -3.20 -1.41
C LEU A 48 8.78 -2.03 -1.90
N LYS A 49 9.93 -1.78 -1.27
CA LYS A 49 10.82 -0.70 -1.72
C LYS A 49 11.40 -0.96 -3.10
N LYS A 50 11.57 -2.21 -3.49
CA LYS A 50 11.98 -2.55 -4.86
C LYS A 50 10.98 -2.10 -5.91
N TYR A 51 9.73 -1.95 -5.52
CA TYR A 51 8.66 -1.47 -6.40
C TYR A 51 8.31 0.00 -6.16
N ASN A 52 9.21 0.75 -5.52
CA ASN A 52 9.04 2.18 -5.25
C ASN A 52 7.81 2.53 -4.45
N CYS A 53 7.49 1.69 -3.45
CA CYS A 53 6.38 1.98 -2.55
C CYS A 53 6.83 2.78 -1.35
N ASP A 54 6.00 3.73 -0.92
CA ASP A 54 6.18 4.39 0.36
C ASP A 54 5.70 3.45 1.46
N ILE A 55 6.30 3.56 2.64
CA ILE A 55 6.05 2.64 3.74
C ILE A 55 5.65 3.43 5.00
N ILE A 56 4.58 2.99 5.64
CA ILE A 56 4.22 3.44 6.98
C ILE A 56 4.36 2.24 7.91
N LYS A 57 5.23 2.34 8.90
CA LYS A 57 5.43 1.27 9.88
C LYS A 57 4.54 1.50 11.09
N THR A 58 3.91 0.43 11.58
CA THR A 58 3.04 0.52 12.74
C THR A 58 3.24 -0.67 13.67
N LYS A 59 2.94 -0.45 14.94
CA LYS A 59 2.91 -1.51 15.95
C LYS A 59 1.53 -2.14 16.09
N ILE A 60 0.55 -1.65 15.36
CA ILE A 60 -0.82 -2.16 15.40
C ILE A 60 -0.84 -3.59 14.83
N ASN A 61 -1.53 -4.50 15.52
CA ASN A 61 -1.61 -5.88 15.07
C ASN A 61 -2.67 -6.06 13.99
N LYS A 62 -2.68 -7.27 13.40
CA LYS A 62 -3.58 -7.62 12.30
C LYS A 62 -5.06 -7.43 12.63
N LYS A 63 -5.46 -7.71 13.87
CA LYS A 63 -6.86 -7.58 14.30
C LYS A 63 -7.29 -6.12 14.36
N THR A 64 -6.42 -5.26 14.83
CA THR A 64 -6.72 -3.84 15.06
C THR A 64 -6.63 -3.01 13.79
N ILE A 65 -5.80 -3.42 12.82
CA ILE A 65 -5.58 -2.63 11.61
C ILE A 65 -6.85 -2.40 10.79
N GLN A 66 -7.80 -3.35 10.83
CA GLN A 66 -9.06 -3.20 10.10
C GLN A 66 -9.84 -1.96 10.55
N PHE A 67 -9.70 -1.59 11.83
CA PHE A 67 -10.40 -0.44 12.39
C PHE A 67 -9.60 0.85 12.31
N ARG A 68 -8.27 0.75 12.32
CA ARG A 68 -7.41 1.92 12.44
C ARG A 68 -6.72 2.34 11.16
N ARG A 69 -6.81 1.56 10.11
CA ARG A 69 -6.11 1.86 8.86
C ARG A 69 -6.53 3.21 8.26
N TYR A 70 -7.81 3.56 8.37
CA TYR A 70 -8.29 4.83 7.84
C TYR A 70 -7.70 6.03 8.59
N GLU A 71 -7.55 5.92 9.90
CA GLU A 71 -6.90 6.95 10.70
C GLU A 71 -5.44 7.14 10.27
N ILE A 72 -4.71 6.04 10.09
CA ILE A 72 -3.31 6.08 9.66
C ILE A 72 -3.21 6.70 8.26
N PHE A 73 -4.05 6.27 7.34
CA PHE A 73 -4.05 6.83 5.99
C PHE A 73 -4.43 8.30 5.99
N SER A 74 -5.41 8.69 6.80
CA SER A 74 -5.82 10.09 6.93
C SER A 74 -4.66 10.97 7.37
N ASN A 75 -3.89 10.52 8.36
CA ASN A 75 -2.71 11.23 8.81
C ASN A 75 -1.63 11.33 7.72
N TYR A 76 -1.46 10.27 6.94
CA TYR A 76 -0.49 10.24 5.85
C TYR A 76 -0.81 11.28 4.78
N ILE A 77 -2.09 11.42 4.41
CA ILE A 77 -2.48 12.32 3.32
C ILE A 77 -2.78 13.75 3.78
N GLU A 78 -2.74 14.04 5.08
CA GLU A 78 -3.24 15.30 5.66
C GLU A 78 -2.67 16.54 5.00
N ASN A 79 -1.40 16.63 4.75
CA ASN A 79 -0.78 17.81 4.14
C ASN A 79 -0.30 17.55 2.72
N LYS A 80 -0.90 16.55 2.06
CA LYS A 80 -0.54 16.16 0.70
C LYS A 80 -1.73 16.33 -0.23
N SER A 81 -1.44 16.57 -1.49
CA SER A 81 -2.47 16.75 -2.50
C SER A 81 -2.38 15.62 -3.53
N PHE A 82 -3.48 14.88 -3.70
CA PHE A 82 -3.57 13.81 -4.69
C PHE A 82 -4.79 14.01 -5.57
N LYS A 83 -4.68 13.63 -6.83
CA LYS A 83 -5.77 13.73 -7.80
C LYS A 83 -6.89 12.73 -7.46
N ASN A 84 -6.51 11.50 -7.23
CA ASN A 84 -7.43 10.43 -6.82
C ASN A 84 -6.73 9.53 -5.82
N ILE A 85 -7.50 8.96 -4.88
CA ILE A 85 -6.97 8.04 -3.88
C ILE A 85 -7.80 6.77 -3.93
N LEU A 86 -7.11 5.62 -4.08
CA LEU A 86 -7.73 4.31 -4.07
C LEU A 86 -7.25 3.54 -2.85
N LEU A 87 -8.20 3.08 -2.03
CA LEU A 87 -7.92 2.16 -0.93
C LEU A 87 -8.24 0.75 -1.40
N CYS A 88 -7.31 -0.17 -1.27
CA CYS A 88 -7.54 -1.55 -1.69
C CYS A 88 -6.82 -2.55 -0.80
N ASP A 89 -7.31 -3.78 -0.81
CA ASP A 89 -6.64 -4.88 -0.16
C ASP A 89 -5.42 -5.29 -0.99
N SER A 90 -4.41 -5.82 -0.31
CA SER A 90 -3.16 -6.22 -0.97
C SER A 90 -3.09 -7.71 -1.28
N ARG A 91 -4.12 -8.46 -0.92
CA ARG A 91 -4.15 -9.91 -1.09
C ARG A 91 -5.28 -10.30 -2.04
N ASP A 92 -5.03 -11.30 -2.87
CA ASP A 92 -6.02 -11.86 -3.80
C ASP A 92 -6.52 -10.85 -4.86
N ILE A 93 -5.72 -9.80 -5.12
CA ILE A 93 -6.03 -8.82 -6.16
C ILE A 93 -4.93 -8.86 -7.22
N TYR A 94 -5.36 -8.85 -8.47
CA TYR A 94 -4.48 -8.86 -9.63
C TYR A 94 -4.95 -7.78 -10.61
N PHE A 95 -4.04 -6.88 -10.99
CA PHE A 95 -4.38 -5.76 -11.88
C PHE A 95 -4.11 -6.14 -13.34
N GLN A 96 -5.08 -5.88 -14.20
CA GLN A 96 -4.97 -6.08 -15.64
C GLN A 96 -4.78 -4.77 -16.39
N GLY A 97 -4.83 -3.64 -15.68
CA GLY A 97 -4.64 -2.32 -16.23
C GLY A 97 -4.51 -1.29 -15.13
N ASN A 98 -4.34 -0.03 -15.51
CA ASN A 98 -4.25 1.07 -14.55
C ASN A 98 -5.62 1.27 -13.89
N PRO A 99 -5.72 1.20 -12.53
CA PRO A 99 -7.01 1.28 -11.85
C PRO A 99 -7.68 2.66 -11.92
N PHE A 100 -6.96 3.68 -12.37
CA PHE A 100 -7.50 5.05 -12.51
C PHE A 100 -7.93 5.37 -13.94
N LYS A 101 -7.89 4.40 -14.83
CA LYS A 101 -8.28 4.61 -16.23
C LYS A 101 -9.42 3.74 -16.67
#